data_76c1ef38f1e09fb6efb46d73ef7ad147
#
_entry.id   76c1ef38f1e09fb6efb46d73ef7ad147
#
_cell.length_a   1.000
_cell.length_b   1.000
_cell.length_c   1.000
_cell.angle_alpha   90.00
_cell.angle_beta   90.00
_cell.angle_gamma   90.00
#
_symmetry.space_group_name_H-M   'P 1'
#
loop_
_entity.id
_entity.type
_entity.pdbx_description
1 polymer ?
#
loop_
_entity_poly.entity_id
_entity_poly.type
_entity_poly.pdbx_seq_one_letter_code
_entity_poly.pdbx_strand_id
1 'polypeptide(L)'
;MDTYKSVNLSTKEKDIVMGEYVRDNKHVYMFFNEHMSKKVETKIHFKSSGNIYRYDALHDELFESDGHLSLTPYESSIYVVCDEVLPAKKEKNITYKTVELPKKWTVKYTDSMSYPTFNETVDTDRLTCIQVLDNYENKAGTVQYSTKINLEKKSTVLDLGRVHETAQVFVNNQLVDTRICFPYTFDLTDYI
;
A
#
# COMPACT_ATOMS: atom_id res chain seq x y z
N MET A 1 2.57 -21.18 21.85
CA MET A 1 1.23 -21.06 21.23
C MET A 1 0.76 -19.66 21.58
N ASP A 2 1.01 -18.69 20.69
CA ASP A 2 0.54 -17.32 20.92
C ASP A 2 -0.93 -17.29 20.52
N THR A 3 -1.77 -17.65 21.49
CA THR A 3 -3.23 -17.56 21.35
C THR A 3 -3.64 -16.16 21.72
N TYR A 4 -3.92 -15.34 20.74
CA TYR A 4 -4.71 -14.14 20.96
C TYR A 4 -6.03 -14.58 21.58
N LYS A 5 -6.48 -13.92 22.67
CA LYS A 5 -7.67 -14.38 23.41
C LYS A 5 -8.92 -14.47 22.56
N SER A 6 -9.02 -13.69 21.48
CA SER A 6 -10.22 -13.50 20.65
C SER A 6 -10.11 -14.04 19.23
N VAL A 7 -8.91 -14.42 18.77
CA VAL A 7 -8.68 -14.99 17.43
C VAL A 7 -7.68 -16.14 17.46
N ASN A 8 -7.70 -16.98 16.42
CA ASN A 8 -6.63 -17.93 16.12
C ASN A 8 -6.20 -17.75 14.68
N LEU A 9 -4.91 -17.90 14.40
CA LEU A 9 -4.37 -17.94 13.04
C LEU A 9 -4.17 -19.39 12.61
N SER A 10 -4.41 -19.69 11.34
CA SER A 10 -4.19 -21.04 10.79
C SER A 10 -2.72 -21.44 10.79
N THR A 11 -1.82 -20.47 10.66
CA THR A 11 -0.36 -20.67 10.74
C THR A 11 0.18 -19.97 11.98
N LYS A 12 1.31 -20.48 12.50
CA LYS A 12 1.98 -19.84 13.64
C LYS A 12 2.83 -18.67 13.13
N GLU A 13 2.33 -17.47 13.31
CA GLU A 13 3.00 -16.23 12.90
C GLU A 13 3.36 -15.40 14.15
N LYS A 14 4.66 -15.36 14.48
CA LYS A 14 5.16 -14.63 15.65
C LYS A 14 5.34 -13.13 15.42
N ASP A 15 5.39 -12.73 14.16
CA ASP A 15 5.64 -11.34 13.75
C ASP A 15 4.34 -10.59 13.44
N ILE A 16 3.19 -11.19 13.76
CA ILE A 16 1.89 -10.51 13.68
C ILE A 16 1.54 -9.95 15.04
N VAL A 17 1.38 -8.64 15.10
CA VAL A 17 0.80 -7.92 16.24
C VAL A 17 -0.68 -7.70 15.98
N MET A 18 -1.49 -7.89 17.00
CA MET A 18 -2.94 -7.70 16.91
C MET A 18 -3.43 -6.79 18.03
N GLY A 19 -4.26 -5.82 17.66
CA GLY A 19 -5.11 -5.06 18.57
C GLY A 19 -6.58 -5.40 18.37
N GLU A 20 -7.36 -5.35 19.45
CA GLU A 20 -8.81 -5.53 19.41
C GLU A 20 -9.49 -4.46 20.25
N TYR A 21 -10.63 -3.96 19.76
CA TYR A 21 -11.58 -3.20 20.56
C TYR A 21 -13.01 -3.48 20.10
N VAL A 22 -13.97 -3.15 20.95
CA VAL A 22 -15.40 -3.29 20.66
C VAL A 22 -16.04 -1.92 20.68
N ARG A 23 -16.80 -1.61 19.62
CA ARG A 23 -17.58 -0.37 19.50
C ARG A 23 -18.92 -0.67 18.86
N ASP A 24 -20.00 -0.20 19.47
CA ASP A 24 -21.36 -0.34 18.95
C ASP A 24 -21.70 -1.80 18.55
N ASN A 25 -21.35 -2.76 19.43
CA ASN A 25 -21.50 -4.21 19.22
C ASN A 25 -20.71 -4.77 18.02
N LYS A 26 -19.74 -4.03 17.49
CA LYS A 26 -18.84 -4.50 16.45
C LYS A 26 -17.46 -4.77 17.04
N HIS A 27 -16.92 -5.94 16.80
CA HIS A 27 -15.54 -6.27 17.13
C HIS A 27 -14.64 -5.79 16.00
N VAL A 28 -13.68 -4.96 16.34
CA VAL A 28 -12.70 -4.41 15.40
C VAL A 28 -11.32 -4.96 15.75
N TYR A 29 -10.69 -5.56 14.76
CA TYR A 29 -9.37 -6.17 14.87
C TYR A 29 -8.42 -5.50 13.92
N MET A 30 -7.26 -5.10 14.40
CA MET A 30 -6.16 -4.61 13.58
C MET A 30 -5.02 -5.61 13.65
N PHE A 31 -4.51 -6.03 12.51
CA PHE A 31 -3.33 -6.88 12.36
C PHE A 31 -2.21 -6.08 11.71
N PHE A 32 -1.00 -6.26 12.19
CA PHE A 32 0.19 -5.61 11.67
C PHE A 32 1.32 -6.62 11.54
N ASN A 33 2.01 -6.63 10.41
CA ASN A 33 3.17 -7.47 10.18
C ASN A 33 4.45 -6.70 10.53
N GLU A 34 5.07 -7.04 11.66
CA GLU A 34 6.32 -6.41 12.13
C GLU A 34 7.57 -6.94 11.39
N HIS A 35 7.43 -7.99 10.59
CA HIS A 35 8.59 -8.59 9.93
C HIS A 35 9.16 -7.65 8.85
N MET A 36 10.49 -7.50 8.81
CA MET A 36 11.18 -6.57 7.91
C MET A 36 11.18 -6.99 6.43
N SER A 37 10.99 -8.28 6.14
CA SER A 37 11.15 -8.81 4.77
C SER A 37 10.22 -9.99 4.41
N LYS A 38 9.48 -10.55 5.39
CA LYS A 38 8.62 -11.72 5.17
C LYS A 38 7.18 -11.30 4.97
N LYS A 39 6.57 -11.68 3.86
CA LYS A 39 5.12 -11.64 3.68
C LYS A 39 4.48 -12.70 4.59
N VAL A 40 3.41 -12.34 5.28
CA VAL A 40 2.56 -13.26 6.03
C VAL A 40 1.30 -13.53 5.23
N GLU A 41 0.93 -14.80 5.14
CA GLU A 41 -0.31 -15.24 4.49
C GLU A 41 -0.94 -16.35 5.33
N THR A 42 -2.11 -16.08 5.90
CA THR A 42 -2.79 -16.99 6.83
C THR A 42 -4.29 -16.74 6.83
N LYS A 43 -5.05 -17.59 7.53
CA LYS A 43 -6.46 -17.38 7.77
C LYS A 43 -6.69 -17.06 9.24
N ILE A 44 -7.52 -16.04 9.50
CA ILE A 44 -7.96 -15.65 10.83
C ILE A 44 -9.24 -16.41 11.16
N HIS A 45 -9.28 -17.03 12.31
CA HIS A 45 -10.47 -17.62 12.91
C HIS A 45 -10.90 -16.76 14.09
N PHE A 46 -11.89 -15.91 13.87
CA PHE A 46 -12.47 -15.06 14.91
C PHE A 46 -13.31 -15.91 15.86
N LYS A 47 -13.24 -15.63 17.17
CA LYS A 47 -14.10 -16.26 18.18
C LYS A 47 -15.46 -15.56 18.30
N SER A 48 -15.53 -14.29 17.92
CA SER A 48 -16.79 -13.57 17.74
C SER A 48 -17.54 -14.15 16.54
N SER A 49 -18.85 -14.31 16.70
CA SER A 49 -19.75 -14.71 15.60
C SER A 49 -20.12 -13.50 14.75
N GLY A 50 -20.57 -13.76 13.52
CA GLY A 50 -21.12 -12.73 12.65
C GLY A 50 -20.45 -12.66 11.29
N ASN A 51 -20.83 -11.65 10.53
CA ASN A 51 -20.24 -11.34 9.24
C ASN A 51 -18.85 -10.75 9.42
N ILE A 52 -17.92 -11.11 8.54
CA ILE A 52 -16.54 -10.65 8.57
C ILE A 52 -16.35 -9.67 7.43
N TYR A 53 -15.81 -8.51 7.75
CA TYR A 53 -15.50 -7.46 6.79
C TYR A 53 -14.04 -7.05 6.93
N ARG A 54 -13.37 -6.77 5.80
CA ARG A 54 -12.09 -6.05 5.78
C ARG A 54 -12.37 -4.57 5.54
N TYR A 55 -11.78 -3.71 6.34
CA TYR A 55 -11.92 -2.26 6.23
C TYR A 55 -10.67 -1.65 5.62
N ASP A 56 -10.86 -0.93 4.52
CA ASP A 56 -9.83 -0.10 3.90
C ASP A 56 -9.95 1.33 4.44
N ALA A 57 -9.06 1.67 5.36
CA ALA A 57 -9.08 2.97 6.05
C ALA A 57 -8.62 4.13 5.15
N LEU A 58 -7.93 3.86 4.04
CA LEU A 58 -7.49 4.90 3.10
C LEU A 58 -8.63 5.40 2.21
N HIS A 59 -9.55 4.49 1.87
CA HIS A 59 -10.68 4.80 0.98
C HIS A 59 -12.03 4.84 1.70
N ASP A 60 -12.04 4.58 3.01
CA ASP A 60 -13.28 4.45 3.82
C ASP A 60 -14.24 3.42 3.22
N GLU A 61 -13.73 2.24 2.87
CA GLU A 61 -14.47 1.17 2.20
C GLU A 61 -14.46 -0.12 2.99
N LEU A 62 -15.61 -0.83 2.96
CA LEU A 62 -15.74 -2.18 3.51
C LEU A 62 -15.80 -3.22 2.39
N PHE A 63 -15.13 -4.35 2.61
CA PHE A 63 -15.15 -5.52 1.74
C PHE A 63 -15.63 -6.75 2.50
N GLU A 64 -16.47 -7.58 1.89
CA GLU A 64 -16.79 -8.90 2.44
C GLU A 64 -15.50 -9.71 2.55
N SER A 65 -15.31 -10.41 3.66
CA SER A 65 -14.12 -11.23 3.88
C SER A 65 -14.45 -12.59 4.45
N ASP A 66 -13.63 -13.57 4.13
CA ASP A 66 -13.67 -14.90 4.73
C ASP A 66 -12.64 -15.07 5.86
N GLY A 67 -11.96 -13.98 6.24
CA GLY A 67 -10.88 -13.97 7.22
C GLY A 67 -9.50 -14.27 6.63
N HIS A 68 -9.34 -14.27 5.31
CA HIS A 68 -8.00 -14.37 4.70
C HIS A 68 -7.17 -13.12 5.03
N LEU A 69 -5.97 -13.33 5.58
CA LEU A 69 -5.01 -12.29 5.94
C LEU A 69 -3.76 -12.43 5.06
N SER A 70 -3.44 -11.40 4.31
CA SER A 70 -2.22 -11.31 3.52
C SER A 70 -1.58 -9.96 3.80
N LEU A 71 -0.42 -9.96 4.44
CA LEU A 71 0.31 -8.76 4.81
C LEU A 71 1.75 -8.84 4.34
N THR A 72 2.17 -7.87 3.57
CA THR A 72 3.58 -7.66 3.27
C THR A 72 4.31 -7.06 4.48
N PRO A 73 5.65 -6.91 4.48
CA PRO A 73 6.37 -6.27 5.59
C PRO A 73 5.81 -4.89 5.92
N TYR A 74 5.60 -4.63 7.22
CA TYR A 74 5.07 -3.37 7.77
C TYR A 74 3.66 -2.99 7.29
N GLU A 75 2.92 -3.91 6.71
CA GLU A 75 1.53 -3.70 6.33
C GLU A 75 0.58 -4.01 7.48
N SER A 76 -0.53 -3.27 7.54
CA SER A 76 -1.63 -3.51 8.46
C SER A 76 -2.93 -3.80 7.72
N SER A 77 -3.83 -4.52 8.38
CA SER A 77 -5.20 -4.74 7.89
C SER A 77 -6.18 -4.69 9.05
N ILE A 78 -7.35 -4.11 8.78
CA ILE A 78 -8.42 -3.97 9.77
C ILE A 78 -9.58 -4.86 9.38
N TYR A 79 -10.10 -5.61 10.35
CA TYR A 79 -11.29 -6.44 10.20
C TYR A 79 -12.37 -6.02 11.18
N VAL A 80 -13.61 -6.07 10.71
CA VAL A 80 -14.81 -5.82 11.52
C VAL A 80 -15.63 -7.10 11.52
N VAL A 81 -16.01 -7.56 12.72
CA VAL A 81 -16.89 -8.74 12.88
C VAL A 81 -18.14 -8.32 13.65
N CYS A 82 -19.31 -8.54 13.06
CA CYS A 82 -20.60 -8.20 13.68
C CYS A 82 -21.74 -9.01 13.06
N ASP A 83 -22.86 -9.09 13.79
CA ASP A 83 -24.07 -9.77 13.30
C ASP A 83 -24.81 -8.93 12.25
N GLU A 84 -24.61 -7.63 12.23
CA GLU A 84 -25.21 -6.69 11.28
C GLU A 84 -24.68 -6.92 9.86
N VAL A 85 -25.56 -6.87 8.87
CA VAL A 85 -25.15 -6.85 7.46
C VAL A 85 -24.80 -5.42 7.07
N LEU A 86 -23.52 -5.18 6.86
CA LEU A 86 -22.99 -3.87 6.47
C LEU A 86 -22.93 -3.73 4.94
N PRO A 87 -23.04 -2.51 4.40
CA PRO A 87 -22.89 -2.27 2.96
C PRO A 87 -21.41 -2.45 2.57
N ALA A 88 -21.05 -3.65 2.18
CA ALA A 88 -19.70 -4.03 1.81
C ALA A 88 -19.60 -4.41 0.34
N LYS A 89 -18.46 -4.10 -0.27
CA LYS A 89 -18.10 -4.53 -1.63
C LYS A 89 -17.59 -5.97 -1.60
N LYS A 90 -17.70 -6.67 -2.73
CA LYS A 90 -16.99 -7.93 -2.94
C LYS A 90 -15.59 -7.64 -3.46
N GLU A 91 -14.57 -8.26 -2.87
CA GLU A 91 -13.23 -8.20 -3.43
C GLU A 91 -13.24 -8.84 -4.83
N LYS A 92 -12.68 -8.10 -5.80
CA LYS A 92 -12.49 -8.63 -7.15
C LYS A 92 -11.12 -9.30 -7.19
N ASN A 93 -11.07 -10.58 -7.47
CA ASN A 93 -9.82 -11.25 -7.81
C ASN A 93 -9.38 -10.78 -9.20
N ILE A 94 -8.54 -9.74 -9.24
CA ILE A 94 -7.99 -9.21 -10.49
C ILE A 94 -6.60 -9.80 -10.67
N THR A 95 -6.40 -10.51 -11.79
CA THR A 95 -5.07 -10.95 -12.19
C THR A 95 -4.46 -9.88 -13.08
N TYR A 96 -3.34 -9.32 -12.67
CA TYR A 96 -2.60 -8.32 -13.44
C TYR A 96 -1.52 -8.97 -14.31
N LYS A 97 -1.39 -8.46 -15.52
CA LYS A 97 -0.20 -8.71 -16.33
C LYS A 97 0.83 -7.63 -16.01
N THR A 98 1.99 -8.03 -15.49
CA THR A 98 3.07 -7.09 -15.22
C THR A 98 3.67 -6.57 -16.51
N VAL A 99 3.88 -5.28 -16.57
CA VAL A 99 4.55 -4.57 -17.67
C VAL A 99 5.77 -3.87 -17.09
N GLU A 100 6.93 -4.06 -17.70
CA GLU A 100 8.14 -3.35 -17.28
C GLU A 100 8.06 -1.86 -17.66
N LEU A 101 8.49 -1.00 -16.75
CA LEU A 101 8.59 0.42 -16.99
C LEU A 101 9.78 0.74 -17.92
N PRO A 102 9.71 1.86 -18.67
CA PRO A 102 10.81 2.30 -19.50
C PRO A 102 12.12 2.48 -18.71
N LYS A 103 13.26 2.29 -19.34
CA LYS A 103 14.57 2.46 -18.69
C LYS A 103 15.01 3.92 -18.57
N LYS A 104 14.48 4.82 -19.44
CA LYS A 104 14.87 6.25 -19.43
C LYS A 104 13.98 7.05 -18.47
N TRP A 105 14.61 7.74 -17.56
CA TRP A 105 13.98 8.60 -16.57
C TRP A 105 14.66 9.96 -16.51
N THR A 106 13.87 11.01 -16.32
CA THR A 106 14.35 12.32 -15.89
C THR A 106 14.07 12.44 -14.42
N VAL A 107 15.11 12.71 -13.64
CA VAL A 107 15.06 12.88 -12.19
C VAL A 107 15.30 14.34 -11.88
N LYS A 108 14.42 14.95 -11.10
CA LYS A 108 14.59 16.31 -10.59
C LYS A 108 14.65 16.26 -9.07
N TYR A 109 15.49 17.10 -8.50
CA TYR A 109 15.64 17.24 -7.07
C TYR A 109 15.40 18.67 -6.63
N THR A 110 14.83 18.82 -5.45
CA THR A 110 14.75 20.07 -4.71
C THR A 110 14.85 19.82 -3.21
N ASP A 111 15.51 20.71 -2.50
CA ASP A 111 15.48 20.71 -1.04
C ASP A 111 14.17 21.27 -0.50
N SER A 112 13.95 21.14 0.81
CA SER A 112 12.71 21.57 1.46
C SER A 112 12.49 23.08 1.46
N MET A 113 13.54 23.87 1.30
CA MET A 113 13.45 25.35 1.28
C MET A 113 13.07 25.86 -0.10
N SER A 114 13.51 25.16 -1.14
CA SER A 114 13.29 25.55 -2.54
C SER A 114 12.00 25.00 -3.13
N TYR A 115 11.40 23.96 -2.48
CA TYR A 115 10.16 23.35 -2.94
C TYR A 115 9.02 24.41 -3.06
N PRO A 116 8.20 24.41 -4.13
CA PRO A 116 8.08 23.40 -5.18
C PRO A 116 8.97 23.59 -6.41
N THR A 117 9.98 24.47 -6.37
CA THR A 117 10.88 24.73 -7.50
C THR A 117 11.99 23.70 -7.54
N PHE A 118 12.05 22.91 -8.61
CA PHE A 118 13.11 21.91 -8.84
C PHE A 118 14.29 22.52 -9.57
N ASN A 119 15.41 22.64 -8.88
CA ASN A 119 16.59 23.36 -9.37
C ASN A 119 17.64 22.45 -10.03
N GLU A 120 17.58 21.15 -9.76
CA GLU A 120 18.55 20.19 -10.26
C GLU A 120 17.85 19.13 -11.13
N THR A 121 18.46 18.76 -12.25
CA THR A 121 17.91 17.74 -13.18
C THR A 121 19.01 16.78 -13.60
N VAL A 122 18.71 15.48 -13.54
CA VAL A 122 19.61 14.40 -13.95
C VAL A 122 18.82 13.42 -14.82
N ASP A 123 19.35 13.07 -15.98
CA ASP A 123 18.81 11.97 -16.77
C ASP A 123 19.49 10.66 -16.38
N THR A 124 18.71 9.61 -16.25
CA THR A 124 19.22 8.28 -15.90
C THR A 124 18.57 7.22 -16.78
N ASP A 125 19.30 6.15 -17.03
CA ASP A 125 18.84 4.98 -17.79
C ASP A 125 18.22 3.90 -16.90
N ARG A 126 18.11 4.18 -15.60
CA ARG A 126 17.50 3.27 -14.63
C ARG A 126 16.81 4.04 -13.51
N LEU A 127 15.69 3.50 -13.05
CA LEU A 127 15.05 3.97 -11.83
C LEU A 127 15.89 3.52 -10.63
N THR A 128 16.40 4.45 -9.85
CA THR A 128 17.23 4.18 -8.68
C THR A 128 16.98 5.24 -7.60
N CYS A 129 17.32 4.92 -6.38
CA CYS A 129 17.32 5.90 -5.31
C CYS A 129 18.30 7.03 -5.64
N ILE A 130 17.87 8.28 -5.46
CA ILE A 130 18.73 9.45 -5.76
C ILE A 130 20.04 9.44 -4.95
N GLN A 131 20.01 8.90 -3.74
CA GLN A 131 21.16 8.83 -2.84
C GLN A 131 22.33 7.98 -3.36
N VAL A 132 22.10 7.15 -4.37
CA VAL A 132 23.19 6.39 -5.04
C VAL A 132 23.72 7.09 -6.28
N LEU A 133 23.21 8.28 -6.61
CA LEU A 133 23.75 9.15 -7.65
C LEU A 133 24.83 10.05 -7.05
N ASP A 134 25.89 10.28 -7.81
CA ASP A 134 26.99 11.15 -7.39
C ASP A 134 26.49 12.54 -6.97
N ASN A 135 26.99 13.02 -5.84
CA ASN A 135 26.64 14.30 -5.21
C ASN A 135 25.25 14.35 -4.53
N TYR A 136 24.55 13.21 -4.36
CA TYR A 136 23.25 13.18 -3.68
C TYR A 136 23.22 12.34 -2.40
N GLU A 137 24.34 11.76 -1.97
CA GLU A 137 24.43 10.77 -0.88
C GLU A 137 23.92 11.31 0.47
N ASN A 138 24.04 12.61 0.70
CA ASN A 138 23.65 13.27 1.94
C ASN A 138 22.53 14.30 1.75
N LYS A 139 21.84 14.28 0.61
CA LYS A 139 20.74 15.21 0.34
C LYS A 139 19.42 14.64 0.84
N ALA A 140 18.63 15.51 1.48
CA ALA A 140 17.24 15.26 1.84
C ALA A 140 16.35 16.30 1.16
N GLY A 141 15.19 15.88 0.66
CA GLY A 141 14.28 16.77 -0.05
C GLY A 141 13.25 15.99 -0.86
N THR A 142 12.69 16.65 -1.87
CA THR A 142 11.71 16.05 -2.79
C THR A 142 12.38 15.67 -4.10
N VAL A 143 12.08 14.46 -4.56
CA VAL A 143 12.59 13.92 -5.82
C VAL A 143 11.42 13.64 -6.75
N GLN A 144 11.50 14.15 -7.96
CA GLN A 144 10.54 13.89 -9.02
C GLN A 144 11.15 12.97 -10.07
N TYR A 145 10.56 11.80 -10.27
CA TYR A 145 10.90 10.87 -11.35
C TYR A 145 9.88 11.01 -12.47
N SER A 146 10.33 11.20 -13.69
CA SER A 146 9.46 11.36 -14.86
C SER A 146 9.88 10.42 -15.98
N THR A 147 8.92 9.77 -16.59
CA THR A 147 9.12 8.95 -17.79
C THR A 147 7.88 9.01 -18.69
N LYS A 148 8.02 8.53 -19.92
CA LYS A 148 6.89 8.38 -20.85
C LYS A 148 6.66 6.91 -21.12
N ILE A 149 5.41 6.48 -20.99
CA ILE A 149 4.97 5.13 -21.29
C ILE A 149 3.69 5.19 -22.13
N ASN A 150 3.59 4.30 -23.10
CA ASN A 150 2.34 4.12 -23.85
C ASN A 150 1.58 2.97 -23.21
N LEU A 151 0.43 3.27 -22.64
CA LEU A 151 -0.48 2.30 -22.03
C LEU A 151 -1.74 2.19 -22.90
N GLU A 152 -2.24 0.96 -23.07
CA GLU A 152 -3.58 0.77 -23.59
C GLU A 152 -4.59 1.12 -22.49
N LYS A 153 -5.70 1.75 -22.86
CA LYS A 153 -6.78 2.07 -21.91
C LYS A 153 -7.40 0.78 -21.34
N LYS A 154 -6.91 0.34 -20.19
CA LYS A 154 -7.34 -0.85 -19.46
C LYS A 154 -7.19 -0.57 -17.97
N SER A 155 -7.81 -1.41 -17.13
CA SER A 155 -7.54 -1.37 -15.69
C SER A 155 -6.04 -1.53 -15.44
N THR A 156 -5.43 -0.47 -14.92
CA THR A 156 -3.98 -0.36 -14.75
C THR A 156 -3.66 0.08 -13.34
N VAL A 157 -2.81 -0.68 -12.66
CA VAL A 157 -2.28 -0.34 -11.35
C VAL A 157 -0.77 -0.12 -11.45
N LEU A 158 -0.31 1.00 -10.93
CA LEU A 158 1.10 1.29 -10.73
C LEU A 158 1.49 0.86 -9.32
N ASP A 159 2.47 -0.02 -9.20
CA ASP A 159 3.10 -0.38 -7.95
C ASP A 159 4.52 0.21 -7.90
N LEU A 160 4.77 1.12 -6.97
CA LEU A 160 6.08 1.74 -6.77
C LEU A 160 7.02 0.85 -5.93
N GLY A 161 6.50 -0.26 -5.38
CA GLY A 161 7.26 -1.12 -4.50
C GLY A 161 7.67 -0.40 -3.22
N ARG A 162 8.98 -0.31 -2.98
CA ARG A 162 9.51 0.32 -1.77
C ARG A 162 9.77 1.81 -1.97
N VAL A 163 9.06 2.62 -1.22
CA VAL A 163 9.20 4.08 -1.19
C VAL A 163 9.58 4.52 0.23
N HIS A 164 10.36 5.57 0.33
CA HIS A 164 10.75 6.26 1.55
C HIS A 164 10.46 7.74 1.36
N GLU A 165 9.48 8.25 1.92
CA GLU A 165 8.45 8.05 2.92
C GLU A 165 7.06 8.25 2.28
N THR A 166 6.93 9.31 1.46
CA THR A 166 5.69 9.76 0.83
C THR A 166 5.83 9.73 -0.67
N ALA A 167 4.80 9.31 -1.37
CA ALA A 167 4.75 9.35 -2.82
C ALA A 167 3.51 10.06 -3.33
N GLN A 168 3.68 10.89 -4.35
CA GLN A 168 2.61 11.41 -5.19
C GLN A 168 2.79 10.91 -6.61
N VAL A 169 1.72 10.48 -7.23
CA VAL A 169 1.73 10.07 -8.64
C VAL A 169 0.90 11.03 -9.47
N PHE A 170 1.48 11.42 -10.59
CA PHE A 170 0.83 12.26 -11.59
C PHE A 170 0.83 11.54 -12.94
N VAL A 171 -0.29 11.57 -13.63
CA VAL A 171 -0.43 11.13 -15.02
C VAL A 171 -0.85 12.32 -15.87
N ASN A 172 -0.09 12.62 -16.92
CA ASN A 172 -0.36 13.77 -17.79
C ASN A 172 -0.56 15.10 -17.02
N ASN A 173 0.24 15.33 -16.00
CA ASN A 173 0.18 16.48 -15.05
C ASN A 173 -1.07 16.52 -14.16
N GLN A 174 -1.91 15.50 -14.15
CA GLN A 174 -3.02 15.37 -13.24
C GLN A 174 -2.61 14.50 -12.04
N LEU A 175 -2.85 14.98 -10.83
CA LEU A 175 -2.60 14.21 -9.61
C LEU A 175 -3.56 13.00 -9.57
N VAL A 176 -2.99 11.82 -9.44
CA VAL A 176 -3.75 10.59 -9.22
C VAL A 176 -4.08 10.46 -7.74
N ASP A 177 -3.05 10.38 -6.90
CA ASP A 177 -3.22 10.23 -5.46
C ASP A 177 -1.90 10.49 -4.72
N THR A 178 -1.98 10.53 -3.38
CA THR A 178 -0.86 10.65 -2.45
C THR A 178 -0.87 9.48 -1.48
N ARG A 179 0.28 8.80 -1.32
CA ARG A 179 0.49 7.76 -0.33
C ARG A 179 1.54 8.19 0.68
N ILE A 180 1.22 8.02 1.96
CA ILE A 180 2.11 8.34 3.08
C ILE A 180 2.59 7.08 3.81
N CYS A 181 2.11 5.92 3.41
CA CYS A 181 2.45 4.61 3.96
C CYS A 181 2.23 3.52 2.92
N PHE A 182 2.77 2.34 3.20
CA PHE A 182 2.59 1.14 2.39
C PHE A 182 1.12 0.65 2.40
N PRO A 183 0.59 0.09 1.29
CA PRO A 183 1.22 -0.15 -0.01
C PRO A 183 1.23 1.10 -0.91
N TYR A 184 2.31 1.29 -1.68
CA TYR A 184 2.45 2.41 -2.63
C TYR A 184 1.92 2.00 -4.00
N THR A 185 0.64 1.64 -4.06
CA THR A 185 -0.09 1.27 -5.26
C THR A 185 -1.09 2.35 -5.64
N PHE A 186 -1.23 2.59 -6.95
CA PHE A 186 -2.07 3.66 -7.51
C PHE A 186 -2.88 3.13 -8.68
N ASP A 187 -4.20 3.31 -8.65
CA ASP A 187 -5.06 2.99 -9.79
C ASP A 187 -4.98 4.12 -10.82
N LEU A 188 -4.47 3.81 -12.00
CA LEU A 188 -4.31 4.75 -13.11
C LEU A 188 -5.45 4.67 -14.14
N THR A 189 -6.44 3.82 -13.93
CA THR A 189 -7.46 3.45 -14.94
C THR A 189 -8.19 4.65 -15.52
N ASP A 190 -8.49 5.65 -14.71
CA ASP A 190 -9.23 6.85 -15.12
C ASP A 190 -8.34 7.97 -15.70
N TYR A 191 -7.01 7.78 -15.70
CA TYR A 191 -6.02 8.80 -16.09
C TYR A 191 -5.31 8.49 -17.40
N ILE A 192 -5.57 7.32 -18.02
CA ILE A 192 -4.94 6.82 -19.25
C ILE A 192 -5.92 6.65 -20.40
#